data_fa10e3ee34c70637ecd1ed795d92e959
#
_entry.id   fa10e3ee34c70637ecd1ed795d92e959
#
_cell.length_a   1.000
_cell.length_b   1.000
_cell.length_c   1.000
_cell.angle_alpha   90.00
_cell.angle_beta   90.00
_cell.angle_gamma   90.00
#
_symmetry.space_group_name_H-M   'P 1'
#
loop_
_entity.id
_entity.type
_entity.pdbx_description
1 polymer ?
#
loop_
_entity_poly.entity_id
_entity_poly.type
_entity_poly.pdbx_seq_one_letter_code
_entity_poly.pdbx_strand_id
1 'polypeptide(L)'
;MRYLKQFKLILLSSIVSINCYGALTSISPSDDPYSAIQEALILAQPGDIIHLTEGTYELEDSLSIDVQDIILEGEGLDKTILSFKNQKSGAQGLSVTSDGVILRDFAVENAKGDAIKVKGVDGISFIRVRTEWTGGPSSDNGAYGLYPVESKNVLIDSCVAIGASDAGIYVGQSENIIVKNSRAEFNVAGIEIENSYYADVFDNYAANNTGGILIFDLPDIPQQGGHHIRVFKNKSINNNTDNFAPEGNIVGEVPRGTGIIVQANSHVEIFNNDIGDNETINIAIVTYGYETEDKNYYPHPRAIQIHGNRFGKSGYNPDLETGDLAKFLFEITNGDMPDIFWDGIVPTHQIIFGQPDEDKIVLGDNGEATFLTINGLKYILPFFDPIETSYDKFRGDIEPLSPVNLSDTL
;
A
#
# COMPACT_ATOMS: atom_id res chain seq x y z
N MET A 1 56.26 64.82 -7.23
CA MET A 1 55.09 64.09 -7.71
C MET A 1 55.39 62.61 -7.78
N ARG A 2 54.92 61.85 -6.80
CA ARG A 2 55.14 60.38 -6.77
C ARG A 2 53.85 59.68 -7.17
N TYR A 3 53.84 58.94 -8.24
CA TYR A 3 52.75 58.06 -8.66
C TYR A 3 52.83 56.75 -7.92
N LEU A 4 51.91 56.46 -7.01
CA LEU A 4 51.70 55.14 -6.42
C LEU A 4 50.82 54.33 -7.39
N LYS A 5 51.34 53.29 -8.03
CA LYS A 5 50.56 52.27 -8.75
C LYS A 5 50.02 51.29 -7.72
N GLN A 6 48.70 51.26 -7.51
CA GLN A 6 47.99 50.18 -6.78
C GLN A 6 47.88 48.95 -7.68
N PHE A 7 48.57 47.88 -7.29
CA PHE A 7 48.33 46.52 -7.81
C PHE A 7 47.15 45.91 -7.08
N LYS A 8 46.02 45.74 -7.81
CA LYS A 8 44.90 44.89 -7.34
C LYS A 8 45.28 43.42 -7.61
N LEU A 9 45.52 42.68 -6.56
CA LEU A 9 45.68 41.22 -6.61
C LEU A 9 44.26 40.62 -6.74
N ILE A 10 43.94 40.08 -7.92
CA ILE A 10 42.71 39.31 -8.16
C ILE A 10 43.01 37.88 -7.75
N LEU A 11 42.52 37.47 -6.55
CA LEU A 11 42.48 36.07 -6.15
C LEU A 11 41.38 35.38 -6.99
N LEU A 12 41.73 34.61 -8.00
CA LEU A 12 40.85 33.66 -8.64
C LEU A 12 40.75 32.46 -7.74
N SER A 13 39.66 32.37 -6.94
CA SER A 13 39.29 31.14 -6.30
C SER A 13 38.67 30.20 -7.34
N SER A 14 39.49 29.27 -7.85
CA SER A 14 38.96 28.14 -8.61
C SER A 14 38.18 27.23 -7.64
N ILE A 15 36.86 27.27 -7.72
CA ILE A 15 35.99 26.26 -7.10
C ILE A 15 36.22 24.98 -7.92
N VAL A 16 37.03 24.09 -7.40
CA VAL A 16 37.11 22.72 -7.88
C VAL A 16 35.88 22.02 -7.33
N SER A 17 34.85 21.85 -8.15
CA SER A 17 33.75 20.94 -7.86
C SER A 17 34.35 19.53 -7.90
N ILE A 18 34.64 18.97 -6.73
CA ILE A 18 34.92 17.55 -6.58
C ILE A 18 33.56 16.86 -6.76
N ASN A 19 33.31 16.25 -7.93
CA ASN A 19 32.26 15.29 -8.07
C ASN A 19 32.67 14.09 -7.19
N CYS A 20 32.16 14.06 -5.98
CA CYS A 20 32.28 12.89 -5.11
C CYS A 20 31.30 11.82 -5.66
N TYR A 21 31.81 10.92 -6.50
CA TYR A 21 31.06 9.67 -6.77
C TYR A 21 31.11 8.87 -5.47
N GLY A 22 29.95 8.38 -5.01
CA GLY A 22 29.89 7.49 -3.86
C GLY A 22 30.80 6.27 -4.05
N ALA A 23 31.32 5.75 -2.98
CA ALA A 23 32.14 4.52 -3.00
C ALA A 23 31.26 3.31 -3.32
N LEU A 24 31.80 2.34 -4.03
CA LEU A 24 31.19 1.03 -4.24
C LEU A 24 31.84 0.01 -3.30
N THR A 25 31.07 -0.54 -2.37
CA THR A 25 31.49 -1.64 -1.50
C THR A 25 30.76 -2.90 -1.95
N SER A 26 31.54 -3.90 -2.44
CA SER A 26 30.97 -5.17 -2.90
C SER A 26 31.16 -6.26 -1.85
N ILE A 27 30.08 -6.97 -1.51
CA ILE A 27 30.04 -8.03 -0.50
C ILE A 27 29.54 -9.31 -1.15
N SER A 28 30.22 -10.43 -0.87
CA SER A 28 29.80 -11.76 -1.32
C SER A 28 29.34 -12.61 -0.13
N PRO A 29 28.53 -13.66 -0.35
CA PRO A 29 28.16 -14.59 0.71
C PRO A 29 29.38 -15.15 1.44
N SER A 30 29.30 -15.20 2.76
CA SER A 30 30.40 -15.63 3.65
C SER A 30 29.82 -16.38 4.86
N ASP A 31 30.68 -16.86 5.75
CA ASP A 31 30.28 -17.53 7.00
C ASP A 31 29.66 -16.54 8.02
N ASP A 32 29.93 -15.24 7.90
CA ASP A 32 29.34 -14.17 8.71
C ASP A 32 28.86 -13.01 7.81
N PRO A 33 27.78 -13.20 7.07
CA PRO A 33 27.28 -12.18 6.17
C PRO A 33 26.66 -10.99 6.92
N TYR A 34 26.12 -11.22 8.13
CA TYR A 34 25.55 -10.16 8.94
C TYR A 34 26.57 -9.08 9.28
N SER A 35 27.72 -9.48 9.88
CA SER A 35 28.76 -8.52 10.24
C SER A 35 29.31 -7.77 9.02
N ALA A 36 29.50 -8.45 7.90
CA ALA A 36 30.01 -7.83 6.69
C ALA A 36 29.07 -6.77 6.11
N ILE A 37 27.77 -7.08 6.03
CA ILE A 37 26.77 -6.15 5.49
C ILE A 37 26.54 -5.00 6.49
N GLN A 38 26.33 -5.30 7.77
CA GLN A 38 26.02 -4.27 8.77
C GLN A 38 27.19 -3.30 8.99
N GLU A 39 28.43 -3.78 8.97
CA GLU A 39 29.61 -2.92 9.02
C GLU A 39 29.68 -1.98 7.82
N ALA A 40 29.42 -2.48 6.60
CA ALA A 40 29.40 -1.66 5.39
C ALA A 40 28.29 -0.59 5.45
N LEU A 41 27.09 -0.95 5.94
CA LEU A 41 25.98 0.00 6.10
C LEU A 41 26.29 1.09 7.16
N ILE A 42 26.99 0.74 8.25
CA ILE A 42 27.37 1.70 9.30
C ILE A 42 28.47 2.67 8.82
N LEU A 43 29.42 2.17 8.03
CA LEU A 43 30.56 2.96 7.56
C LEU A 43 30.29 3.74 6.28
N ALA A 44 29.14 3.48 5.62
CA ALA A 44 28.74 4.16 4.39
C ALA A 44 28.65 5.69 4.57
N GLN A 45 28.87 6.40 3.49
CA GLN A 45 28.67 7.84 3.39
C GLN A 45 27.54 8.13 2.39
N PRO A 46 26.86 9.28 2.48
CA PRO A 46 25.87 9.67 1.48
C PRO A 46 26.41 9.56 0.05
N GLY A 47 25.66 8.87 -0.81
CA GLY A 47 26.02 8.58 -2.19
C GLY A 47 26.69 7.21 -2.39
N ASP A 48 27.05 6.48 -1.33
CA ASP A 48 27.68 5.17 -1.44
C ASP A 48 26.71 4.08 -1.91
N ILE A 49 27.29 3.08 -2.57
CA ILE A 49 26.58 1.88 -3.06
C ILE A 49 27.12 0.67 -2.30
N ILE A 50 26.25 -0.02 -1.60
CA ILE A 50 26.51 -1.33 -1.01
C ILE A 50 25.95 -2.38 -1.96
N HIS A 51 26.85 -3.07 -2.66
CA HIS A 51 26.50 -4.06 -3.68
C HIS A 51 26.66 -5.48 -3.13
N LEU A 52 25.59 -6.23 -3.13
CA LEU A 52 25.55 -7.64 -2.72
C LEU A 52 25.61 -8.52 -3.96
N THR A 53 26.65 -9.33 -4.11
CA THR A 53 26.77 -10.24 -5.25
C THR A 53 25.71 -11.35 -5.21
N GLU A 54 25.55 -12.09 -6.30
CA GLU A 54 24.64 -13.23 -6.37
C GLU A 54 24.93 -14.26 -5.27
N GLY A 55 23.89 -14.74 -4.60
CA GLY A 55 23.92 -15.79 -3.58
C GLY A 55 22.96 -15.56 -2.44
N THR A 56 22.95 -16.48 -1.50
CA THR A 56 22.11 -16.42 -0.30
C THR A 56 22.94 -16.00 0.90
N TYR A 57 22.49 -14.98 1.59
CA TYR A 57 23.07 -14.43 2.82
C TYR A 57 22.20 -14.88 4.00
N GLU A 58 22.70 -15.86 4.77
CA GLU A 58 21.99 -16.37 5.94
C GLU A 58 22.18 -15.42 7.12
N LEU A 59 21.10 -14.73 7.53
CA LEU A 59 21.13 -13.67 8.51
C LEU A 59 20.46 -14.11 9.82
N GLU A 60 21.16 -13.95 10.93
CA GLU A 60 20.65 -14.30 12.26
C GLU A 60 20.09 -13.10 13.04
N ASP A 61 20.28 -11.89 12.53
CA ASP A 61 19.80 -10.64 13.14
C ASP A 61 19.29 -9.65 12.09
N SER A 62 18.53 -8.64 12.51
CA SER A 62 18.02 -7.57 11.65
C SER A 62 19.14 -6.68 11.14
N LEU A 63 19.08 -6.32 9.85
CA LEU A 63 19.93 -5.26 9.29
C LEU A 63 19.30 -3.88 9.51
N SER A 64 20.12 -2.84 9.69
CA SER A 64 19.63 -1.46 9.77
C SER A 64 20.41 -0.50 8.88
N ILE A 65 19.68 0.44 8.26
CA ILE A 65 20.19 1.53 7.42
C ILE A 65 19.82 2.85 8.08
N ASP A 66 20.84 3.55 8.61
CA ASP A 66 20.69 4.83 9.28
C ASP A 66 21.50 5.96 8.61
N VAL A 67 22.05 5.67 7.42
CA VAL A 67 22.81 6.62 6.58
C VAL A 67 21.94 7.02 5.39
N GLN A 68 21.79 8.34 5.20
CA GLN A 68 20.98 8.89 4.10
C GLN A 68 21.65 8.73 2.73
N ASP A 69 20.84 8.79 1.67
CA ASP A 69 21.30 8.85 0.28
C ASP A 69 22.19 7.69 -0.14
N ILE A 70 22.01 6.49 0.43
CA ILE A 70 22.75 5.29 0.01
C ILE A 70 21.90 4.36 -0.84
N ILE A 71 22.58 3.51 -1.59
CA ILE A 71 21.97 2.45 -2.39
C ILE A 71 22.39 1.11 -1.80
N LEU A 72 21.42 0.27 -1.42
CA LEU A 72 21.62 -1.16 -1.20
C LEU A 72 21.09 -1.90 -2.41
N GLU A 73 21.97 -2.61 -3.11
CA GLU A 73 21.60 -3.33 -4.33
C GLU A 73 22.12 -4.77 -4.37
N GLY A 74 21.40 -5.61 -5.06
CA GLY A 74 21.83 -6.96 -5.42
C GLY A 74 21.98 -7.11 -6.93
N GLU A 75 22.06 -8.38 -7.39
CA GLU A 75 22.16 -8.74 -8.81
C GLU A 75 20.83 -9.23 -9.40
N GLY A 76 19.74 -9.15 -8.62
CA GLY A 76 18.38 -9.50 -9.02
C GLY A 76 17.58 -10.13 -7.89
N LEU A 77 16.26 -9.94 -7.93
CA LEU A 77 15.34 -10.39 -6.89
C LEU A 77 15.27 -11.93 -6.71
N ASP A 78 15.81 -12.69 -7.66
CA ASP A 78 15.92 -14.16 -7.58
C ASP A 78 17.38 -14.64 -7.49
N LYS A 79 18.32 -13.71 -7.40
CA LYS A 79 19.75 -14.01 -7.39
C LYS A 79 20.42 -13.64 -6.07
N THR A 80 20.09 -12.48 -5.51
CA THR A 80 20.64 -12.01 -4.24
C THR A 80 19.57 -12.11 -3.18
N ILE A 81 19.74 -13.01 -2.22
CA ILE A 81 18.71 -13.36 -1.23
C ILE A 81 19.24 -13.10 0.18
N LEU A 82 18.58 -12.19 0.90
CA LEU A 82 18.76 -11.99 2.34
C LEU A 82 17.80 -12.93 3.07
N SER A 83 18.31 -14.06 3.55
CA SER A 83 17.54 -15.10 4.21
C SER A 83 17.53 -14.91 5.73
N PHE A 84 16.37 -14.62 6.29
CA PHE A 84 16.16 -14.49 7.74
C PHE A 84 15.56 -15.76 8.38
N LYS A 85 15.60 -16.88 7.67
CA LYS A 85 15.05 -18.16 8.16
C LYS A 85 15.56 -18.56 9.53
N ASN A 86 16.81 -18.21 9.84
CA ASN A 86 17.48 -18.51 11.10
C ASN A 86 17.57 -17.30 12.03
N GLN A 87 16.76 -16.26 11.80
CA GLN A 87 16.77 -15.03 12.60
C GLN A 87 16.52 -15.32 14.08
N LYS A 88 17.38 -14.82 14.95
CA LYS A 88 17.34 -15.01 16.41
C LYS A 88 16.84 -13.77 17.11
N SER A 89 17.18 -12.60 16.62
CA SER A 89 16.84 -11.31 17.21
C SER A 89 16.39 -10.30 16.15
N GLY A 90 15.87 -9.15 16.63
CA GLY A 90 15.26 -8.15 15.78
C GLY A 90 13.76 -8.42 15.50
N ALA A 91 13.04 -7.35 15.21
CA ALA A 91 11.59 -7.38 14.95
C ALA A 91 11.26 -7.39 13.45
N GLN A 92 12.24 -7.11 12.59
CA GLN A 92 12.11 -7.10 11.13
C GLN A 92 13.35 -7.66 10.46
N GLY A 93 13.32 -7.92 9.16
CA GLY A 93 14.49 -8.32 8.40
C GLY A 93 15.44 -7.14 8.18
N LEU A 94 14.97 -6.12 7.45
CA LEU A 94 15.71 -4.89 7.19
C LEU A 94 14.94 -3.68 7.72
N SER A 95 15.59 -2.78 8.43
CA SER A 95 15.06 -1.50 8.92
C SER A 95 15.75 -0.33 8.23
N VAL A 96 14.96 0.69 7.81
CA VAL A 96 15.48 1.94 7.24
C VAL A 96 14.88 3.11 8.01
N THR A 97 15.73 4.02 8.52
CA THR A 97 15.32 5.21 9.26
C THR A 97 15.97 6.49 8.74
N SER A 98 16.54 6.45 7.55
CA SER A 98 17.23 7.59 6.91
C SER A 98 16.66 7.89 5.53
N ASP A 99 16.76 9.17 5.15
CA ASP A 99 16.19 9.72 3.91
C ASP A 99 16.97 9.30 2.66
N GLY A 100 16.31 9.31 1.49
CA GLY A 100 16.94 9.16 0.18
C GLY A 100 17.50 7.77 -0.12
N VAL A 101 17.07 6.73 0.60
CA VAL A 101 17.59 5.37 0.42
C VAL A 101 16.95 4.69 -0.78
N ILE A 102 17.77 4.00 -1.57
CA ILE A 102 17.33 3.16 -2.68
C ILE A 102 17.64 1.69 -2.36
N LEU A 103 16.61 0.86 -2.35
CA LEU A 103 16.69 -0.59 -2.20
C LEU A 103 16.36 -1.23 -3.55
N ARG A 104 17.28 -2.01 -4.14
CA ARG A 104 16.99 -2.59 -5.45
C ARG A 104 17.64 -3.93 -5.72
N ASP A 105 16.97 -4.73 -6.55
CA ASP A 105 17.53 -5.94 -7.16
C ASP A 105 17.93 -7.04 -6.17
N PHE A 106 17.18 -7.25 -5.09
CA PHE A 106 17.39 -8.34 -4.13
C PHE A 106 16.09 -8.85 -3.52
N ALA A 107 16.16 -9.96 -2.80
CA ALA A 107 15.06 -10.50 -2.01
C ALA A 107 15.33 -10.47 -0.51
N VAL A 108 14.25 -10.35 0.28
CA VAL A 108 14.22 -10.61 1.73
C VAL A 108 13.27 -11.76 1.99
N GLU A 109 13.76 -12.84 2.55
CA GLU A 109 12.98 -14.05 2.79
C GLU A 109 12.89 -14.43 4.26
N ASN A 110 11.70 -14.88 4.67
CA ASN A 110 11.42 -15.54 5.94
C ASN A 110 11.79 -14.71 7.18
N ALA A 111 11.62 -13.38 7.15
CA ALA A 111 11.77 -12.55 8.32
C ALA A 111 10.73 -12.93 9.41
N LYS A 112 11.11 -12.86 10.69
CA LYS A 112 10.22 -13.17 11.82
C LYS A 112 9.06 -12.20 11.99
N GLY A 113 9.33 -10.93 11.69
CA GLY A 113 8.33 -9.87 11.67
C GLY A 113 8.27 -9.26 10.28
N ASP A 114 8.19 -7.94 10.17
CA ASP A 114 8.14 -7.26 8.87
C ASP A 114 9.38 -7.59 8.03
N ALA A 115 9.24 -7.82 6.73
CA ALA A 115 10.41 -8.13 5.91
C ALA A 115 11.29 -6.89 5.74
N ILE A 116 10.74 -5.77 5.25
CA ILE A 116 11.45 -4.48 5.13
C ILE A 116 10.60 -3.37 5.72
N LYS A 117 11.02 -2.81 6.84
CA LYS A 117 10.37 -1.68 7.50
C LYS A 117 11.10 -0.39 7.24
N VAL A 118 10.39 0.62 6.77
CA VAL A 118 10.91 1.99 6.59
C VAL A 118 10.06 2.93 7.41
N LYS A 119 10.67 3.74 8.27
CA LYS A 119 9.90 4.59 9.16
C LYS A 119 10.41 6.02 9.21
N GLY A 120 9.49 6.98 8.97
CA GLY A 120 9.72 8.40 9.22
C GLY A 120 10.71 9.07 8.26
N VAL A 121 10.81 8.58 7.01
CA VAL A 121 11.80 9.05 6.04
C VAL A 121 11.15 9.92 4.95
N ASP A 122 11.97 10.79 4.36
CA ASP A 122 11.64 11.52 3.14
C ASP A 122 12.49 10.98 1.98
N GLY A 123 11.84 10.35 1.01
CA GLY A 123 12.49 9.67 -0.09
C GLY A 123 12.91 8.23 0.21
N ILE A 124 12.12 7.28 -0.27
CA ILE A 124 12.46 5.86 -0.28
C ILE A 124 12.05 5.24 -1.61
N SER A 125 12.97 4.49 -2.21
CA SER A 125 12.67 3.73 -3.43
C SER A 125 12.91 2.25 -3.23
N PHE A 126 11.88 1.44 -3.53
CA PHE A 126 11.98 0.00 -3.71
C PHE A 126 11.87 -0.30 -5.20
N ILE A 127 12.90 -0.85 -5.80
CA ILE A 127 12.95 -1.12 -7.23
C ILE A 127 13.35 -2.57 -7.46
N ARG A 128 12.44 -3.41 -7.96
CA ARG A 128 12.69 -4.84 -8.16
C ARG A 128 13.20 -5.51 -6.87
N VAL A 129 12.45 -5.32 -5.77
CA VAL A 129 12.69 -5.99 -4.50
C VAL A 129 11.61 -7.05 -4.30
N ARG A 130 12.00 -8.24 -3.83
CA ARG A 130 11.05 -9.30 -3.45
C ARG A 130 11.07 -9.50 -1.94
N THR A 131 9.89 -9.62 -1.35
CA THR A 131 9.70 -10.08 0.02
C THR A 131 8.86 -11.36 0.01
N GLU A 132 9.28 -12.39 0.72
CA GLU A 132 8.59 -13.68 0.66
C GLU A 132 8.74 -14.50 1.94
N TRP A 133 7.65 -15.11 2.37
CA TRP A 133 7.64 -16.22 3.32
C TRP A 133 7.47 -17.52 2.54
N THR A 134 8.57 -18.24 2.34
CA THR A 134 8.65 -19.39 1.43
C THR A 134 7.85 -20.61 1.88
N GLY A 135 7.33 -20.59 3.10
CA GLY A 135 6.40 -21.61 3.63
C GLY A 135 4.97 -21.48 3.12
N GLY A 136 4.64 -20.40 2.42
CA GLY A 136 3.27 -20.06 1.98
C GLY A 136 2.47 -19.33 3.07
N PRO A 137 1.15 -19.10 2.84
CA PRO A 137 0.26 -18.41 3.75
C PRO A 137 0.23 -19.04 5.16
N SER A 138 0.50 -18.23 6.18
CA SER A 138 0.45 -18.65 7.60
C SER A 138 0.35 -17.43 8.51
N SER A 139 -0.46 -17.54 9.58
CA SER A 139 -0.52 -16.52 10.63
C SER A 139 0.79 -16.34 11.41
N ASP A 140 1.72 -17.28 11.28
CA ASP A 140 3.05 -17.19 11.89
C ASP A 140 4.04 -16.36 11.06
N ASN A 141 3.68 -16.00 9.81
CA ASN A 141 4.48 -15.13 8.98
C ASN A 141 4.51 -13.70 9.54
N GLY A 142 5.53 -12.92 9.18
CA GLY A 142 5.54 -11.51 9.51
C GLY A 142 4.37 -10.75 8.88
N ALA A 143 4.02 -9.63 9.49
CA ALA A 143 2.83 -8.87 9.10
C ALA A 143 2.99 -8.24 7.72
N TYR A 144 4.10 -7.54 7.47
CA TYR A 144 4.26 -6.72 6.27
C TYR A 144 5.48 -7.12 5.43
N GLY A 145 5.27 -7.18 4.11
CA GLY A 145 6.38 -7.38 3.18
C GLY A 145 7.17 -6.09 2.98
N LEU A 146 6.70 -5.17 2.15
CA LEU A 146 7.23 -3.82 2.01
C LEU A 146 6.42 -2.88 2.90
N TYR A 147 7.06 -2.26 3.90
CA TYR A 147 6.39 -1.53 4.96
C TYR A 147 6.95 -0.10 5.17
N PRO A 148 6.76 0.83 4.25
CA PRO A 148 6.96 2.25 4.53
C PRO A 148 5.81 2.82 5.35
N VAL A 149 6.14 3.46 6.47
CA VAL A 149 5.19 4.08 7.39
C VAL A 149 5.70 5.45 7.88
N GLU A 150 4.80 6.41 8.09
CA GLU A 150 5.12 7.78 8.49
C GLU A 150 6.15 8.44 7.55
N SER A 151 6.10 8.11 6.26
CA SER A 151 7.14 8.46 5.28
C SER A 151 6.58 9.36 4.15
N LYS A 152 7.47 10.03 3.43
CA LYS A 152 7.12 10.88 2.27
C LYS A 152 7.89 10.46 1.03
N ASN A 153 7.36 10.80 -0.14
CA ASN A 153 7.99 10.51 -1.42
C ASN A 153 8.39 9.01 -1.53
N VAL A 154 7.38 8.13 -1.50
CA VAL A 154 7.55 6.68 -1.51
C VAL A 154 7.38 6.14 -2.93
N LEU A 155 8.38 5.46 -3.44
CA LEU A 155 8.32 4.72 -4.71
C LEU A 155 8.45 3.22 -4.48
N ILE A 156 7.46 2.46 -4.96
CA ILE A 156 7.50 0.99 -5.04
C ILE A 156 7.28 0.61 -6.50
N ASP A 157 8.32 0.14 -7.18
CA ASP A 157 8.29 -0.17 -8.61
C ASP A 157 8.82 -1.57 -8.90
N SER A 158 8.04 -2.35 -9.61
CA SER A 158 8.41 -3.69 -10.10
C SER A 158 8.78 -4.66 -8.96
N CYS A 159 8.16 -4.51 -7.79
CA CYS A 159 8.39 -5.32 -6.60
C CYS A 159 7.48 -6.55 -6.55
N VAL A 160 7.84 -7.52 -5.70
CA VAL A 160 7.07 -8.74 -5.47
C VAL A 160 6.91 -8.95 -3.97
N ALA A 161 5.68 -9.20 -3.49
CA ALA A 161 5.41 -9.47 -2.08
C ALA A 161 4.52 -10.72 -1.93
N ILE A 162 5.00 -11.70 -1.17
CA ILE A 162 4.36 -13.03 -1.06
C ILE A 162 4.31 -13.49 0.39
N GLY A 163 3.11 -13.88 0.85
CA GLY A 163 2.91 -14.64 2.07
C GLY A 163 2.85 -13.83 3.36
N ALA A 164 2.69 -12.50 3.30
CA ALA A 164 2.52 -11.63 4.47
C ALA A 164 1.20 -11.93 5.19
N SER A 165 1.24 -12.00 6.53
CA SER A 165 0.06 -12.31 7.36
C SER A 165 -0.85 -11.11 7.59
N ASP A 166 -0.48 -9.95 7.07
CA ASP A 166 -1.28 -8.74 7.02
C ASP A 166 -1.24 -8.18 5.58
N ALA A 167 -0.26 -7.36 5.18
CA ALA A 167 -0.20 -6.86 3.82
C ALA A 167 1.14 -7.13 3.13
N GLY A 168 1.08 -7.58 1.86
CA GLY A 168 2.28 -7.78 1.06
C GLY A 168 3.01 -6.47 0.78
N ILE A 169 2.28 -5.46 0.30
CA ILE A 169 2.74 -4.08 0.12
C ILE A 169 1.84 -3.20 0.99
N TYR A 170 2.39 -2.64 2.05
CA TYR A 170 1.70 -1.70 2.92
C TYR A 170 2.36 -0.33 2.86
N VAL A 171 1.57 0.71 2.69
CA VAL A 171 2.02 2.10 2.85
C VAL A 171 1.07 2.82 3.78
N GLY A 172 1.53 3.14 4.98
CA GLY A 172 0.69 3.74 6.01
C GLY A 172 1.17 5.10 6.50
N GLN A 173 0.22 5.97 6.84
CA GLN A 173 0.48 7.29 7.43
C GLN A 173 1.53 8.09 6.64
N SER A 174 1.49 7.98 5.31
CA SER A 174 2.52 8.48 4.40
C SER A 174 1.95 9.46 3.38
N GLU A 175 2.82 10.13 2.62
CA GLU A 175 2.43 11.18 1.67
C GLU A 175 3.26 11.10 0.38
N ASN A 176 2.64 11.40 -0.77
CA ASN A 176 3.25 11.32 -2.10
C ASN A 176 3.78 9.92 -2.42
N ILE A 177 2.87 9.03 -2.79
CA ILE A 177 3.13 7.60 -2.89
C ILE A 177 2.90 7.13 -4.33
N ILE A 178 3.81 6.35 -4.88
CA ILE A 178 3.62 5.61 -6.12
C ILE A 178 3.90 4.14 -5.90
N VAL A 179 2.89 3.29 -6.12
CA VAL A 179 3.01 1.83 -6.17
C VAL A 179 2.65 1.36 -7.56
N LYS A 180 3.61 0.84 -8.30
CA LYS A 180 3.39 0.47 -9.70
C LYS A 180 4.15 -0.79 -10.15
N ASN A 181 3.68 -1.41 -11.25
CA ASN A 181 4.31 -2.56 -11.91
C ASN A 181 4.60 -3.74 -10.96
N SER A 182 3.98 -3.78 -9.78
CA SER A 182 4.32 -4.70 -8.71
C SER A 182 3.34 -5.87 -8.62
N ARG A 183 3.77 -6.96 -7.98
CA ARG A 183 2.96 -8.16 -7.76
C ARG A 183 2.82 -8.42 -6.27
N ALA A 184 1.60 -8.64 -5.82
CA ALA A 184 1.29 -9.04 -4.45
C ALA A 184 0.40 -10.29 -4.49
N GLU A 185 0.92 -11.40 -3.99
CA GLU A 185 0.25 -12.70 -4.10
C GLU A 185 0.33 -13.49 -2.79
N PHE A 186 -0.74 -14.21 -2.47
CA PHE A 186 -0.81 -15.09 -1.30
C PHE A 186 -0.61 -14.36 0.03
N ASN A 187 -0.99 -13.09 0.12
CA ASN A 187 -1.03 -12.30 1.34
C ASN A 187 -2.47 -12.23 1.89
N VAL A 188 -2.67 -11.69 3.08
CA VAL A 188 -4.03 -11.32 3.51
C VAL A 188 -4.46 -10.11 2.68
N ALA A 189 -3.84 -8.96 2.83
CA ALA A 189 -4.01 -7.85 1.88
C ALA A 189 -2.89 -7.88 0.83
N GLY A 190 -3.24 -7.78 -0.45
CA GLY A 190 -2.22 -7.69 -1.50
C GLY A 190 -1.46 -6.37 -1.42
N ILE A 191 -2.18 -5.27 -1.61
CA ILE A 191 -1.68 -3.89 -1.53
C ILE A 191 -2.60 -3.12 -0.59
N GLU A 192 -2.03 -2.44 0.39
CA GLU A 192 -2.76 -1.62 1.35
C GLU A 192 -2.20 -0.20 1.43
N ILE A 193 -3.09 0.78 1.27
CA ILE A 193 -2.80 2.20 1.48
C ILE A 193 -3.65 2.65 2.67
N GLU A 194 -3.02 2.89 3.80
CA GLU A 194 -3.71 3.20 5.04
C GLU A 194 -3.38 4.60 5.54
N ASN A 195 -4.41 5.39 5.90
CA ASN A 195 -4.25 6.73 6.49
C ASN A 195 -3.24 7.61 5.74
N SER A 196 -3.20 7.52 4.42
CA SER A 196 -2.17 8.13 3.59
C SER A 196 -2.76 9.18 2.64
N TYR A 197 -1.91 10.08 2.16
CA TYR A 197 -2.28 11.20 1.32
C TYR A 197 -1.57 11.15 -0.02
N TYR A 198 -2.31 11.38 -1.11
CA TYR A 198 -1.78 11.46 -2.46
C TYR A 198 -1.03 10.18 -2.87
N ALA A 199 -1.78 9.16 -3.24
CA ALA A 199 -1.21 7.91 -3.73
C ALA A 199 -1.71 7.55 -5.13
N ASP A 200 -0.79 7.12 -5.99
CA ASP A 200 -1.06 6.48 -7.27
C ASP A 200 -0.70 4.99 -7.19
N VAL A 201 -1.70 4.12 -7.29
CA VAL A 201 -1.55 2.65 -7.29
C VAL A 201 -1.96 2.14 -8.66
N PHE A 202 -0.99 1.75 -9.51
CA PHE A 202 -1.31 1.43 -10.90
C PHE A 202 -0.40 0.39 -11.55
N ASP A 203 -0.92 -0.25 -12.60
CA ASP A 203 -0.23 -1.31 -13.35
C ASP A 203 0.26 -2.46 -12.45
N ASN A 204 -0.42 -2.70 -11.30
CA ASN A 204 -0.08 -3.78 -10.38
C ASN A 204 -0.92 -5.04 -10.63
N TYR A 205 -0.42 -6.15 -10.14
CA TYR A 205 -1.08 -7.44 -10.11
C TYR A 205 -1.28 -7.91 -8.68
N ALA A 206 -2.49 -7.77 -8.15
CA ALA A 206 -2.90 -8.24 -6.82
C ALA A 206 -3.81 -9.47 -7.00
N ALA A 207 -3.27 -10.66 -6.77
CA ALA A 207 -4.01 -11.89 -7.02
C ALA A 207 -3.70 -12.97 -5.99
N ASN A 208 -4.62 -13.92 -5.81
CA ASN A 208 -4.46 -15.00 -4.85
C ASN A 208 -4.25 -14.52 -3.39
N ASN A 209 -4.64 -13.29 -3.06
CA ASN A 209 -4.68 -12.80 -1.68
C ASN A 209 -6.06 -13.09 -1.06
N THR A 210 -6.28 -12.73 0.17
CA THR A 210 -7.63 -12.70 0.77
C THR A 210 -8.39 -11.49 0.24
N GLY A 211 -7.78 -10.29 0.30
CA GLY A 211 -8.22 -9.06 -0.34
C GLY A 211 -7.15 -8.50 -1.27
N GLY A 212 -7.55 -7.97 -2.43
CA GLY A 212 -6.61 -7.52 -3.45
C GLY A 212 -5.96 -6.18 -3.14
N ILE A 213 -6.75 -5.09 -3.15
CA ILE A 213 -6.28 -3.72 -2.88
C ILE A 213 -7.18 -3.08 -1.82
N LEU A 214 -6.60 -2.64 -0.72
CA LEU A 214 -7.28 -2.06 0.42
C LEU A 214 -6.88 -0.59 0.58
N ILE A 215 -7.89 0.28 0.71
CA ILE A 215 -7.70 1.73 0.92
C ILE A 215 -8.41 2.09 2.22
N PHE A 216 -7.67 2.14 3.30
CA PHE A 216 -8.20 2.29 4.65
C PHE A 216 -7.88 3.65 5.27
N ASP A 217 -8.78 4.09 6.15
CA ASP A 217 -8.53 5.13 7.13
C ASP A 217 -9.01 4.64 8.49
N LEU A 218 -8.12 4.59 9.44
CA LEU A 218 -8.35 4.03 10.77
C LEU A 218 -8.21 5.11 11.85
N PRO A 219 -8.95 4.99 12.97
CA PRO A 219 -8.83 5.91 14.11
C PRO A 219 -7.58 5.64 14.96
N ASP A 220 -7.37 6.50 15.95
CA ASP A 220 -6.43 6.33 17.05
C ASP A 220 -4.95 6.22 16.64
N ILE A 221 -4.61 6.70 15.43
CA ILE A 221 -3.23 6.77 14.93
C ILE A 221 -2.85 8.21 14.57
N PRO A 222 -1.53 8.56 14.50
CA PRO A 222 -1.09 9.95 14.35
C PRO A 222 -1.59 10.66 13.10
N GLN A 223 -1.62 9.99 11.96
CA GLN A 223 -2.14 10.55 10.70
C GLN A 223 -3.51 9.96 10.40
N GLN A 224 -4.50 10.81 10.19
CA GLN A 224 -5.89 10.42 9.90
C GLN A 224 -6.42 11.18 8.69
N GLY A 225 -7.57 10.72 8.18
CA GLY A 225 -8.24 11.36 7.06
C GLY A 225 -7.55 11.07 5.73
N GLY A 226 -7.25 9.81 5.45
CA GLY A 226 -6.69 9.35 4.19
C GLY A 226 -7.46 9.90 2.99
N HIS A 227 -6.73 10.39 1.96
CA HIS A 227 -7.36 11.04 0.83
C HIS A 227 -6.50 11.14 -0.44
N HIS A 228 -7.15 11.43 -1.57
CA HIS A 228 -6.53 11.62 -2.89
C HIS A 228 -5.75 10.38 -3.34
N ILE A 229 -6.45 9.26 -3.36
CA ILE A 229 -5.90 7.98 -3.77
C ILE A 229 -6.45 7.61 -5.15
N ARG A 230 -5.56 7.33 -6.12
CA ARG A 230 -5.91 6.87 -7.46
C ARG A 230 -5.51 5.40 -7.62
N VAL A 231 -6.49 4.56 -7.92
CA VAL A 231 -6.30 3.11 -8.14
C VAL A 231 -6.67 2.80 -9.57
N PHE A 232 -5.68 2.56 -10.44
CA PHE A 232 -5.98 2.45 -11.86
C PHE A 232 -5.09 1.47 -12.61
N LYS A 233 -5.62 0.87 -13.68
CA LYS A 233 -4.93 -0.11 -14.52
C LYS A 233 -4.36 -1.32 -13.77
N ASN A 234 -4.86 -1.59 -12.58
CA ASN A 234 -4.47 -2.78 -11.84
C ASN A 234 -5.27 -4.00 -12.30
N LYS A 235 -4.73 -5.19 -12.03
CA LYS A 235 -5.47 -6.44 -12.01
C LYS A 235 -5.64 -6.88 -10.57
N SER A 236 -6.89 -6.83 -10.08
CA SER A 236 -7.27 -7.34 -8.76
C SER A 236 -8.18 -8.54 -8.95
N ILE A 237 -7.59 -9.72 -9.08
CA ILE A 237 -8.28 -10.91 -9.54
C ILE A 237 -7.99 -12.14 -8.69
N ASN A 238 -9.00 -13.01 -8.56
CA ASN A 238 -8.82 -14.32 -7.92
C ASN A 238 -8.26 -14.20 -6.48
N ASN A 239 -8.68 -13.18 -5.72
CA ASN A 239 -8.22 -12.98 -4.34
C ASN A 239 -9.01 -13.88 -3.37
N ASN A 240 -8.82 -15.17 -3.49
CA ASN A 240 -9.65 -16.22 -2.86
C ASN A 240 -8.86 -17.07 -1.85
N THR A 241 -7.74 -16.60 -1.33
CA THR A 241 -7.01 -17.25 -0.25
C THR A 241 -7.77 -17.04 1.07
N ASP A 242 -7.98 -18.09 1.83
CA ASP A 242 -8.59 -18.01 3.16
C ASP A 242 -7.85 -16.98 4.02
N ASN A 243 -8.59 -16.21 4.82
CA ASN A 243 -7.97 -15.21 5.68
C ASN A 243 -7.14 -15.90 6.76
N PHE A 244 -5.85 -15.58 6.79
CA PHE A 244 -4.89 -16.12 7.75
C PHE A 244 -4.25 -15.05 8.63
N ALA A 245 -4.86 -13.86 8.71
CA ALA A 245 -4.39 -12.80 9.61
C ALA A 245 -4.39 -13.30 11.07
N PRO A 246 -3.42 -12.89 11.89
CA PRO A 246 -3.47 -13.12 13.33
C PRO A 246 -4.73 -12.52 13.94
N GLU A 247 -5.28 -13.19 14.95
CA GLU A 247 -6.48 -12.74 15.66
C GLU A 247 -6.31 -11.31 16.21
N GLY A 248 -7.29 -10.45 15.94
CA GLY A 248 -7.33 -9.06 16.40
C GLY A 248 -6.76 -8.04 15.40
N ASN A 249 -6.19 -8.46 14.29
CA ASN A 249 -5.83 -7.55 13.21
C ASN A 249 -7.08 -7.12 12.43
N ILE A 250 -7.16 -5.84 12.03
CA ILE A 250 -8.32 -5.31 11.31
C ILE A 250 -8.51 -6.01 9.94
N VAL A 251 -7.43 -6.37 9.27
CA VAL A 251 -7.48 -7.11 8.00
C VAL A 251 -8.04 -8.53 8.18
N GLY A 252 -8.10 -9.03 9.42
CA GLY A 252 -8.78 -10.28 9.76
C GLY A 252 -10.28 -10.27 9.51
N GLU A 253 -10.90 -9.07 9.39
CA GLU A 253 -12.31 -8.90 9.08
C GLU A 253 -12.58 -8.82 7.55
N VAL A 254 -11.54 -8.76 6.72
CA VAL A 254 -11.70 -8.74 5.26
C VAL A 254 -12.11 -10.13 4.77
N PRO A 255 -13.28 -10.28 4.15
CA PRO A 255 -13.71 -11.58 3.65
C PRO A 255 -12.86 -12.00 2.46
N ARG A 256 -12.55 -13.30 2.41
CA ARG A 256 -11.94 -13.92 1.24
C ARG A 256 -12.73 -13.60 -0.03
N GLY A 257 -12.05 -13.34 -1.11
CA GLY A 257 -12.72 -13.01 -2.36
C GLY A 257 -13.11 -11.54 -2.46
N THR A 258 -12.36 -10.66 -1.82
CA THR A 258 -12.52 -9.20 -1.95
C THR A 258 -11.53 -8.65 -2.99
N GLY A 259 -12.03 -7.96 -4.02
CA GLY A 259 -11.19 -7.35 -5.03
C GLY A 259 -10.55 -6.05 -4.56
N ILE A 260 -11.37 -5.01 -4.36
CA ILE A 260 -10.97 -3.70 -3.83
C ILE A 260 -11.91 -3.33 -2.70
N ILE A 261 -11.38 -2.82 -1.59
CA ILE A 261 -12.20 -2.26 -0.52
C ILE A 261 -11.71 -0.86 -0.15
N VAL A 262 -12.64 0.08 -0.01
CA VAL A 262 -12.40 1.44 0.49
C VAL A 262 -13.14 1.58 1.81
N GLN A 263 -12.41 1.80 2.90
CA GLN A 263 -12.98 2.00 4.23
C GLN A 263 -12.65 3.38 4.76
N ALA A 264 -13.68 4.19 5.05
CA ALA A 264 -13.60 5.49 5.70
C ALA A 264 -12.71 6.54 4.99
N ASN A 265 -12.12 6.22 3.85
CA ASN A 265 -11.22 7.09 3.09
C ASN A 265 -12.00 8.10 2.22
N SER A 266 -11.34 9.13 1.73
CA SER A 266 -12.00 10.16 0.92
C SER A 266 -11.23 10.51 -0.35
N HIS A 267 -11.93 11.07 -1.37
CA HIS A 267 -11.33 11.44 -2.64
C HIS A 267 -10.54 10.26 -3.23
N VAL A 268 -11.23 9.13 -3.47
CA VAL A 268 -10.65 7.94 -4.08
C VAL A 268 -11.19 7.79 -5.50
N GLU A 269 -10.30 7.62 -6.47
CA GLU A 269 -10.67 7.39 -7.87
C GLU A 269 -10.22 5.98 -8.29
N ILE A 270 -11.19 5.09 -8.58
CA ILE A 270 -10.97 3.69 -9.00
C ILE A 270 -11.33 3.57 -10.48
N PHE A 271 -10.33 3.44 -11.35
CA PHE A 271 -10.61 3.51 -12.78
C PHE A 271 -9.71 2.65 -13.66
N ASN A 272 -10.27 2.15 -14.76
CA ASN A 272 -9.55 1.36 -15.74
C ASN A 272 -8.87 0.09 -15.18
N ASN A 273 -9.39 -0.49 -14.09
CA ASN A 273 -8.87 -1.73 -13.54
C ASN A 273 -9.58 -2.95 -14.16
N ASP A 274 -8.91 -4.11 -14.12
CA ASP A 274 -9.50 -5.43 -14.31
C ASP A 274 -9.75 -6.04 -12.93
N ILE A 275 -11.01 -6.23 -12.55
CA ILE A 275 -11.41 -6.72 -11.22
C ILE A 275 -12.35 -7.91 -11.43
N GLY A 276 -12.01 -9.08 -10.93
CA GLY A 276 -12.88 -10.24 -11.12
C GLY A 276 -12.34 -11.55 -10.59
N ASP A 277 -13.13 -12.58 -10.76
CA ASP A 277 -12.88 -13.90 -10.22
C ASP A 277 -12.66 -13.89 -8.68
N ASN A 278 -13.22 -12.87 -8.01
CA ASN A 278 -13.24 -12.71 -6.57
C ASN A 278 -14.51 -13.35 -6.00
N GLU A 279 -14.36 -14.26 -5.07
CA GLU A 279 -15.46 -15.12 -4.60
C GLU A 279 -16.56 -14.36 -3.86
N THR A 280 -16.25 -13.23 -3.21
CA THR A 280 -17.21 -12.48 -2.42
C THR A 280 -17.68 -11.18 -3.10
N ILE A 281 -16.76 -10.25 -3.44
CA ILE A 281 -17.14 -8.94 -3.96
C ILE A 281 -16.00 -8.32 -4.78
N ASN A 282 -16.32 -7.66 -5.89
CA ASN A 282 -15.32 -6.96 -6.68
C ASN A 282 -14.90 -5.62 -6.06
N ILE A 283 -15.87 -4.76 -5.69
CA ILE A 283 -15.58 -3.48 -4.98
C ILE A 283 -16.54 -3.32 -3.81
N ALA A 284 -15.99 -3.05 -2.62
CA ALA A 284 -16.76 -2.64 -1.44
C ALA A 284 -16.34 -1.24 -0.97
N ILE A 285 -17.34 -0.40 -0.65
CA ILE A 285 -17.15 0.93 -0.05
C ILE A 285 -17.87 0.90 1.28
N VAL A 286 -17.14 0.99 2.38
CA VAL A 286 -17.70 0.74 3.71
C VAL A 286 -17.24 1.78 4.74
N THR A 287 -18.12 2.04 5.68
CA THR A 287 -17.85 2.82 6.88
C THR A 287 -17.00 2.01 7.84
N TYR A 288 -16.11 2.65 8.58
CA TYR A 288 -15.48 2.03 9.75
C TYR A 288 -16.54 1.78 10.82
N GLY A 289 -16.85 0.52 11.09
CA GLY A 289 -18.01 0.09 11.85
C GLY A 289 -17.80 -0.08 13.37
N TYR A 290 -16.58 0.15 13.88
CA TYR A 290 -16.26 -0.06 15.29
C TYR A 290 -16.36 1.25 16.09
N GLU A 291 -16.64 1.11 17.40
CA GLU A 291 -16.58 2.25 18.31
C GLU A 291 -15.14 2.74 18.47
N THR A 292 -14.95 4.06 18.49
CA THR A 292 -13.67 4.71 18.75
C THR A 292 -13.84 5.87 19.74
N GLU A 293 -12.84 6.10 20.58
CA GLU A 293 -12.78 7.26 21.44
C GLU A 293 -12.30 8.53 20.71
N ASP A 294 -11.78 8.38 19.50
CA ASP A 294 -11.29 9.49 18.70
C ASP A 294 -12.44 10.34 18.12
N LYS A 295 -12.67 11.47 18.75
CA LYS A 295 -13.76 12.40 18.38
C LYS A 295 -13.51 13.15 17.06
N ASN A 296 -12.30 13.14 16.55
CA ASN A 296 -11.93 13.82 15.32
C ASN A 296 -12.00 12.88 14.11
N TYR A 297 -12.09 11.58 14.35
CA TYR A 297 -12.15 10.60 13.30
C TYR A 297 -13.47 10.67 12.51
N TYR A 298 -13.38 10.60 11.18
CA TYR A 298 -14.53 10.59 10.30
C TYR A 298 -14.69 9.22 9.64
N PRO A 299 -15.61 8.37 10.12
CA PRO A 299 -15.66 6.96 9.75
C PRO A 299 -16.31 6.66 8.39
N HIS A 300 -16.86 7.65 7.69
CA HIS A 300 -17.64 7.42 6.48
C HIS A 300 -16.81 7.69 5.21
N PRO A 301 -16.85 6.79 4.22
CA PRO A 301 -16.23 7.05 2.91
C PRO A 301 -17.00 8.17 2.18
N ARG A 302 -16.26 9.02 1.45
CA ARG A 302 -16.85 10.12 0.69
C ARG A 302 -16.01 10.52 -0.52
N ALA A 303 -16.62 11.19 -1.50
CA ALA A 303 -15.95 11.63 -2.71
C ALA A 303 -15.25 10.47 -3.44
N ILE A 304 -15.96 9.36 -3.65
CA ILE A 304 -15.42 8.19 -4.33
C ILE A 304 -15.92 8.19 -5.77
N GLN A 305 -15.02 8.03 -6.74
CA GLN A 305 -15.33 7.95 -8.16
C GLN A 305 -14.93 6.60 -8.73
N ILE A 306 -15.85 5.89 -9.39
CA ILE A 306 -15.59 4.56 -9.96
C ILE A 306 -16.01 4.56 -11.43
N HIS A 307 -15.05 4.36 -12.35
CA HIS A 307 -15.33 4.42 -13.77
C HIS A 307 -14.33 3.65 -14.64
N GLY A 308 -14.76 3.23 -15.82
CA GLY A 308 -13.90 2.59 -16.82
C GLY A 308 -13.35 1.22 -16.41
N ASN A 309 -13.82 0.64 -15.29
CA ASN A 309 -13.36 -0.67 -14.85
C ASN A 309 -14.00 -1.80 -15.65
N ARG A 310 -13.29 -2.90 -15.79
CA ARG A 310 -13.82 -4.15 -16.32
C ARG A 310 -14.02 -5.14 -15.18
N PHE A 311 -15.24 -5.66 -15.08
CA PHE A 311 -15.62 -6.62 -14.06
C PHE A 311 -15.70 -8.03 -14.62
N GLY A 312 -15.04 -8.99 -13.94
CA GLY A 312 -15.25 -10.42 -14.11
C GLY A 312 -16.25 -10.93 -13.08
N LYS A 313 -16.28 -12.23 -12.86
CA LYS A 313 -17.20 -12.85 -11.89
C LYS A 313 -16.93 -12.34 -10.47
N SER A 314 -17.99 -12.18 -9.68
CA SER A 314 -17.93 -11.96 -8.24
C SER A 314 -19.08 -12.66 -7.54
N GLY A 315 -19.01 -12.82 -6.21
CA GLY A 315 -20.10 -13.31 -5.38
C GLY A 315 -20.55 -14.75 -5.62
N TYR A 316 -19.75 -15.57 -6.30
CA TYR A 316 -20.15 -16.95 -6.66
C TYR A 316 -19.86 -17.97 -5.56
N ASN A 317 -19.05 -17.63 -4.56
CA ASN A 317 -18.74 -18.45 -3.38
C ASN A 317 -18.36 -17.55 -2.20
N PRO A 318 -19.27 -16.67 -1.72
CA PRO A 318 -18.93 -15.66 -0.73
C PRO A 318 -18.47 -16.28 0.59
N ASP A 319 -17.53 -15.62 1.23
CA ASP A 319 -17.01 -16.01 2.54
C ASP A 319 -18.00 -15.61 3.63
N LEU A 320 -18.79 -16.57 4.09
CA LEU A 320 -19.78 -16.35 5.14
C LEU A 320 -19.24 -16.60 6.56
N GLU A 321 -17.94 -16.86 6.69
CA GLU A 321 -17.31 -17.17 7.98
C GLU A 321 -16.49 -16.00 8.53
N THR A 322 -15.83 -15.26 7.64
CA THR A 322 -14.96 -14.12 7.99
C THR A 322 -15.74 -12.82 7.99
N GLY A 323 -15.71 -12.07 9.09
CA GLY A 323 -16.37 -10.77 9.24
C GLY A 323 -17.88 -10.78 8.99
N ASP A 324 -18.50 -9.63 9.04
CA ASP A 324 -19.96 -9.51 8.88
C ASP A 324 -20.38 -9.02 7.48
N LEU A 325 -19.46 -8.43 6.71
CA LEU A 325 -19.78 -7.83 5.41
C LEU A 325 -20.39 -8.83 4.42
N ALA A 326 -19.75 -9.95 4.23
CA ALA A 326 -20.20 -10.96 3.26
C ALA A 326 -21.51 -11.61 3.68
N LYS A 327 -21.68 -11.91 4.99
CA LYS A 327 -22.95 -12.43 5.56
C LYS A 327 -24.08 -11.45 5.32
N PHE A 328 -23.89 -10.20 5.68
CA PHE A 328 -24.87 -9.14 5.49
C PHE A 328 -25.28 -9.02 4.03
N LEU A 329 -24.32 -8.93 3.12
CA LEU A 329 -24.60 -8.85 1.68
C LEU A 329 -25.37 -10.08 1.18
N PHE A 330 -24.95 -11.27 1.53
CA PHE A 330 -25.60 -12.51 1.14
C PHE A 330 -27.05 -12.58 1.59
N GLU A 331 -27.33 -12.15 2.82
CA GLU A 331 -28.68 -12.13 3.38
C GLU A 331 -29.60 -11.14 2.67
N ILE A 332 -29.13 -9.89 2.45
CA ILE A 332 -29.98 -8.86 1.84
C ILE A 332 -30.21 -9.06 0.34
N THR A 333 -29.29 -9.77 -0.34
CA THR A 333 -29.39 -10.04 -1.78
C THR A 333 -29.97 -11.41 -2.10
N ASN A 334 -30.23 -12.26 -1.10
CA ASN A 334 -30.51 -13.69 -1.27
C ASN A 334 -29.44 -14.41 -2.12
N GLY A 335 -28.17 -14.00 -1.98
CA GLY A 335 -27.04 -14.58 -2.66
C GLY A 335 -26.72 -14.00 -4.05
N ASP A 336 -27.49 -13.04 -4.55
CA ASP A 336 -27.21 -12.33 -5.81
C ASP A 336 -26.29 -11.11 -5.52
N MET A 337 -25.02 -11.39 -5.33
CA MET A 337 -24.01 -10.41 -4.90
C MET A 337 -23.71 -9.38 -6.00
N PRO A 338 -23.61 -8.07 -5.69
CA PRO A 338 -23.29 -7.05 -6.69
C PRO A 338 -21.79 -7.04 -7.04
N ASP A 339 -21.43 -6.37 -8.15
CA ASP A 339 -20.04 -6.06 -8.45
C ASP A 339 -19.49 -4.93 -7.58
N ILE A 340 -20.33 -3.92 -7.32
CA ILE A 340 -19.99 -2.75 -6.53
C ILE A 340 -21.00 -2.62 -5.39
N PHE A 341 -20.53 -2.57 -4.18
CA PHE A 341 -21.33 -2.32 -2.98
C PHE A 341 -20.90 -1.04 -2.27
N TRP A 342 -21.86 -0.25 -1.86
CA TRP A 342 -21.67 0.83 -0.89
C TRP A 342 -22.66 0.65 0.25
N ASP A 343 -22.18 0.67 1.50
CA ASP A 343 -23.02 0.49 2.68
C ASP A 343 -24.07 1.62 2.88
N GLY A 344 -23.90 2.75 2.18
CA GLY A 344 -24.85 3.88 2.24
C GLY A 344 -24.89 4.59 3.59
N ILE A 345 -23.95 4.30 4.48
CA ILE A 345 -23.89 4.90 5.81
C ILE A 345 -23.23 6.28 5.72
N VAL A 346 -23.99 7.31 6.08
CA VAL A 346 -23.56 8.70 6.10
C VAL A 346 -24.00 9.36 7.41
N PRO A 347 -23.43 10.51 7.80
CA PRO A 347 -23.86 11.23 9.00
C PRO A 347 -25.36 11.51 8.98
N THR A 348 -26.03 11.46 10.14
CA THR A 348 -27.49 11.60 10.27
C THR A 348 -28.05 12.87 9.58
N HIS A 349 -27.34 13.98 9.63
CA HIS A 349 -27.76 15.19 8.94
C HIS A 349 -27.77 15.04 7.41
N GLN A 350 -26.87 14.25 6.84
CA GLN A 350 -26.83 13.96 5.40
C GLN A 350 -27.93 12.97 4.97
N ILE A 351 -28.39 12.11 5.88
CA ILE A 351 -29.58 11.28 5.63
C ILE A 351 -30.82 12.16 5.41
N ILE A 352 -30.92 13.25 6.17
CA ILE A 352 -32.13 14.12 6.16
C ILE A 352 -32.04 15.17 5.05
N PHE A 353 -30.88 15.80 4.86
CA PHE A 353 -30.69 16.95 3.97
C PHE A 353 -29.99 16.59 2.65
N GLY A 354 -29.56 15.34 2.48
CA GLY A 354 -28.71 14.87 1.38
C GLY A 354 -27.22 15.11 1.62
N GLN A 355 -26.39 14.33 0.92
CA GLN A 355 -24.95 14.55 0.90
C GLN A 355 -24.60 15.82 0.11
N PRO A 356 -23.61 16.61 0.54
CA PRO A 356 -22.98 17.64 -0.29
C PRO A 356 -22.46 17.03 -1.61
N ASP A 357 -22.47 17.81 -2.69
CA ASP A 357 -22.04 17.29 -4.00
C ASP A 357 -20.58 16.80 -3.98
N GLU A 358 -19.72 17.46 -3.23
CA GLU A 358 -18.31 17.11 -3.02
C GLU A 358 -18.08 15.80 -2.26
N ASP A 359 -19.07 15.31 -1.52
CA ASP A 359 -18.95 14.06 -0.72
C ASP A 359 -19.53 12.83 -1.43
N LYS A 360 -20.21 13.02 -2.57
CA LYS A 360 -20.96 11.95 -3.22
C LYS A 360 -20.07 10.82 -3.74
N ILE A 361 -20.66 9.63 -3.75
CA ILE A 361 -20.14 8.50 -4.52
C ILE A 361 -20.63 8.67 -5.96
N VAL A 362 -19.72 8.67 -6.93
CA VAL A 362 -20.03 8.87 -8.35
C VAL A 362 -19.63 7.66 -9.16
N LEU A 363 -20.56 7.14 -9.92
CA LEU A 363 -20.37 6.02 -10.84
C LEU A 363 -20.35 6.54 -12.29
N GLY A 364 -19.22 6.35 -12.97
CA GLY A 364 -19.10 6.60 -14.40
C GLY A 364 -19.50 5.35 -15.22
N ASP A 365 -18.98 5.24 -16.43
CA ASP A 365 -19.17 4.04 -17.24
C ASP A 365 -18.28 2.90 -16.73
N ASN A 366 -18.91 1.79 -16.32
CA ASN A 366 -18.27 0.54 -15.91
C ASN A 366 -18.86 -0.67 -16.65
N GLY A 367 -19.37 -0.44 -17.88
CA GLY A 367 -20.03 -1.49 -18.65
C GLY A 367 -21.34 -1.98 -18.00
N GLU A 368 -21.46 -3.31 -17.86
CA GLU A 368 -22.66 -3.95 -17.29
C GLU A 368 -22.53 -4.23 -15.78
N ALA A 369 -21.64 -3.51 -15.07
CA ALA A 369 -21.46 -3.72 -13.64
C ALA A 369 -22.75 -3.51 -12.83
N THR A 370 -22.99 -4.41 -11.90
CA THR A 370 -24.10 -4.32 -10.95
C THR A 370 -23.70 -3.48 -9.74
N PHE A 371 -24.65 -2.74 -9.19
CA PHE A 371 -24.44 -1.87 -8.03
C PHE A 371 -25.52 -2.09 -6.99
N LEU A 372 -25.14 -2.03 -5.73
CA LEU A 372 -26.07 -2.03 -4.60
C LEU A 372 -25.61 -1.08 -3.51
N THR A 373 -26.54 -0.33 -2.94
CA THR A 373 -26.33 0.44 -1.72
C THR A 373 -27.55 0.40 -0.80
N ILE A 374 -27.31 0.72 0.48
CA ILE A 374 -28.36 0.83 1.48
C ILE A 374 -28.80 2.30 1.62
N ASN A 375 -30.07 2.57 1.42
CA ASN A 375 -30.63 3.89 1.65
C ASN A 375 -30.92 4.08 3.15
N GLY A 376 -30.13 4.87 3.85
CA GLY A 376 -30.21 5.05 5.30
C GLY A 376 -31.56 5.61 5.76
N LEU A 377 -32.23 6.50 4.99
CA LEU A 377 -33.57 7.00 5.33
C LEU A 377 -34.62 5.90 5.25
N LYS A 378 -34.56 5.08 4.21
CA LYS A 378 -35.50 3.94 4.06
C LYS A 378 -35.24 2.84 5.08
N TYR A 379 -33.97 2.65 5.48
CA TYR A 379 -33.58 1.69 6.51
C TYR A 379 -34.21 2.01 7.88
N ILE A 380 -34.31 3.29 8.22
CA ILE A 380 -34.94 3.75 9.47
C ILE A 380 -36.50 3.61 9.40
N LEU A 381 -37.08 3.62 8.21
CA LEU A 381 -38.53 3.59 8.00
C LEU A 381 -38.97 2.16 7.64
N PRO A 382 -39.61 1.39 8.56
CA PRO A 382 -39.87 -0.04 8.42
C PRO A 382 -40.83 -0.44 7.28
N PHE A 383 -41.35 0.51 6.52
CA PHE A 383 -42.29 0.25 5.42
C PHE A 383 -41.67 0.39 4.03
N PHE A 384 -40.41 0.69 3.92
CA PHE A 384 -39.72 0.88 2.66
C PHE A 384 -38.55 -0.13 2.52
N ASP A 385 -38.37 -0.62 1.31
CA ASP A 385 -37.19 -1.40 0.96
C ASP A 385 -35.95 -0.48 0.99
N PRO A 386 -35.02 -0.72 1.86
CA PRO A 386 -33.80 0.09 1.96
C PRO A 386 -32.81 -0.15 0.83
N ILE A 387 -32.95 -1.25 0.09
CA ILE A 387 -32.02 -1.61 -0.98
C ILE A 387 -32.22 -0.69 -2.19
N GLU A 388 -31.14 -0.14 -2.68
CA GLU A 388 -31.12 0.67 -3.90
C GLU A 388 -30.10 0.07 -4.89
N THR A 389 -30.58 -0.35 -6.04
CA THR A 389 -29.77 -0.96 -7.11
C THR A 389 -29.70 -0.10 -8.37
N SER A 390 -30.31 1.10 -8.34
CA SER A 390 -30.31 1.97 -9.50
C SER A 390 -28.95 2.64 -9.70
N TYR A 391 -28.15 2.08 -10.57
CA TYR A 391 -26.86 2.62 -11.00
C TYR A 391 -26.98 4.08 -11.47
N ASP A 392 -28.04 4.39 -12.23
CA ASP A 392 -28.24 5.72 -12.83
C ASP A 392 -28.42 6.85 -11.81
N LYS A 393 -28.85 6.54 -10.58
CA LYS A 393 -28.95 7.55 -9.51
C LYS A 393 -27.60 8.06 -9.02
N PHE A 394 -26.55 7.29 -9.26
CA PHE A 394 -25.18 7.60 -8.85
C PHE A 394 -24.31 8.04 -10.02
N ARG A 395 -24.88 8.13 -11.23
CA ARG A 395 -24.17 8.70 -12.37
C ARG A 395 -23.91 10.19 -12.16
N GLY A 396 -22.69 10.60 -12.50
CA GLY A 396 -22.30 12.01 -12.42
C GLY A 396 -21.07 12.28 -13.28
N ASP A 397 -20.69 13.54 -13.32
CA ASP A 397 -19.45 13.95 -13.97
C ASP A 397 -18.26 13.47 -13.15
N ILE A 398 -17.28 12.90 -13.82
CA ILE A 398 -16.02 12.49 -13.19
C ILE A 398 -15.09 13.70 -13.14
N GLU A 399 -14.62 14.02 -11.94
CA GLU A 399 -13.60 15.03 -11.71
C GLU A 399 -12.26 14.33 -11.39
N PRO A 400 -11.40 14.11 -12.39
CA PRO A 400 -10.17 13.33 -12.18
C PRO A 400 -9.28 13.94 -11.13
N LEU A 401 -8.77 13.11 -10.23
CA LEU A 401 -7.77 13.53 -9.25
C LEU A 401 -6.42 13.82 -9.95
N SER A 402 -5.67 14.75 -9.41
CA SER A 402 -4.34 15.06 -9.92
C SER A 402 -3.36 13.89 -9.70
N PRO A 403 -2.49 13.58 -10.68
CA PRO A 403 -1.47 12.55 -10.49
C PRO A 403 -0.45 12.96 -9.44
N VAL A 404 0.10 11.95 -8.76
CA VAL A 404 1.21 12.14 -7.84
C VAL A 404 2.49 12.40 -8.63
N ASN A 405 3.25 13.40 -8.20
CA ASN A 405 4.59 13.67 -8.71
C ASN A 405 5.56 13.55 -7.53
N LEU A 406 6.45 12.58 -7.60
CA LEU A 406 7.53 12.47 -6.65
C LEU A 406 8.56 13.57 -6.90
N SER A 407 9.17 14.10 -5.84
CA SER A 407 10.25 15.07 -5.99
C SER A 407 11.45 14.44 -6.69
N ASP A 408 12.25 15.25 -7.40
CA ASP A 408 13.48 14.80 -8.12
C ASP A 408 14.58 14.25 -7.17
N THR A 409 14.28 14.06 -5.92
CA THR A 409 15.20 13.52 -4.90
C THR A 409 15.16 12.00 -4.77
N LEU A 410 14.49 11.29 -5.70
CA LEU A 410 14.45 9.82 -5.78
C LEU A 410 15.33 9.28 -6.88
#